data_36e4cdc78a4995ffb2525bbb03bbbcb9
#
_entry.id   36e4cdc78a4995ffb2525bbb03bbbcb9
#
_cell.length_a   1.000
_cell.length_b   1.000
_cell.length_c   1.000
_cell.angle_alpha   90.00
_cell.angle_beta   90.00
_cell.angle_gamma   90.00
#
_symmetry.space_group_name_H-M   'P 1'
#
loop_
_entity.id
_entity.type
_entity.pdbx_description
1 polymer ?
#
loop_
_entity_poly.entity_id
_entity_poly.type
_entity_poly.pdbx_seq_one_letter_code
_entity_poly.pdbx_strand_id
1 'polypeptide(L)'
;MKLLIVESPSKAKTIEKYLHDNKSTSSADKFIVRASVGHIRDLPKSNKKAIDIEAGFIPHYEISKGKEKIVRELQDYAKKADSILLATDPDREGEAIAWHIEQILTKEGSNISSLKKIKRVAFYEITKEAVEEALKNPREINTALRKAQEARRVLDRLVGYDLSGIIWKKVRYGLSAGRVQSPALRIVMEREREIRAFIPEKFWRLFGDFETPLLVEEGVGGGDSKKNHLALKGTPPQKGGEKIRLECEDEPRDEKIVEKIMQIGKSANWFVKDVKESEQKRSARAPFTTSSLQQTASSRLGYSPSRTMQIAQKLYESGHITYMRTDSTNLSTVAQNNILSYIEKKYGKEYVEAKVYKTKSKNAQEAHEAIRPTHIENLSAGTEE
;
A
#
# COMPACT_ATOMS: atom_id res chain seq x y z
N MET A 1 -11.57 28.63 -22.01
CA MET A 1 -10.41 27.75 -21.78
C MET A 1 -10.35 27.40 -20.30
N LYS A 2 -10.25 26.09 -19.94
CA LYS A 2 -10.16 25.64 -18.55
C LYS A 2 -8.70 25.27 -18.21
N LEU A 3 -8.16 25.75 -17.10
CA LEU A 3 -6.82 25.39 -16.62
C LEU A 3 -6.93 24.25 -15.59
N LEU A 4 -6.30 23.12 -15.88
CA LEU A 4 -6.19 21.98 -14.95
C LEU A 4 -4.78 21.93 -14.37
N ILE A 5 -4.65 22.01 -13.04
CA ILE A 5 -3.34 22.00 -12.36
C ILE A 5 -3.20 20.69 -11.57
N VAL A 6 -2.13 19.94 -11.85
CA VAL A 6 -1.74 18.69 -11.17
C VAL A 6 -0.41 18.88 -10.45
N GLU A 7 0.02 17.89 -9.64
CA GLU A 7 1.30 17.99 -8.93
C GLU A 7 2.52 17.54 -9.74
N SER A 8 2.37 16.61 -10.71
CA SER A 8 3.53 16.06 -11.43
C SER A 8 3.41 16.23 -12.95
N PRO A 9 4.54 16.43 -13.65
CA PRO A 9 4.57 16.50 -15.12
C PRO A 9 4.13 15.20 -15.80
N SER A 10 4.42 14.03 -15.18
CA SER A 10 4.01 12.74 -15.69
C SER A 10 2.48 12.63 -15.72
N LYS A 11 1.84 12.93 -14.60
CA LYS A 11 0.37 13.00 -14.47
C LYS A 11 -0.25 13.99 -15.47
N ALA A 12 0.40 15.15 -15.66
CA ALA A 12 -0.06 16.13 -16.64
C ALA A 12 -0.13 15.55 -18.05
N LYS A 13 0.93 14.85 -18.48
CA LYS A 13 0.98 14.23 -19.82
C LYS A 13 -0.09 13.15 -20.00
N THR A 14 -0.29 12.29 -18.99
CA THR A 14 -1.29 11.23 -19.04
C THR A 14 -2.70 11.80 -19.18
N ILE A 15 -3.04 12.80 -18.37
CA ILE A 15 -4.36 13.44 -18.40
C ILE A 15 -4.55 14.24 -19.69
N GLU A 16 -3.53 14.97 -20.13
CA GLU A 16 -3.58 15.74 -21.37
C GLU A 16 -3.90 14.86 -22.58
N LYS A 17 -3.28 13.65 -22.66
CA LYS A 17 -3.61 12.66 -23.69
C LYS A 17 -5.09 12.28 -23.68
N TYR A 18 -5.67 11.98 -22.51
CA TYR A 18 -7.09 11.60 -22.40
C TYR A 18 -8.03 12.74 -22.80
N LEU A 19 -7.68 13.99 -22.48
CA LEU A 19 -8.50 15.16 -22.80
C LEU A 19 -8.41 15.57 -24.29
N HIS A 20 -7.30 15.27 -24.96
CA HIS A 20 -7.13 15.54 -26.40
C HIS A 20 -7.70 14.46 -27.30
N ASP A 21 -7.74 13.20 -26.86
CA ASP A 21 -8.31 12.08 -27.63
C ASP A 21 -9.84 12.17 -27.80
N ASN A 22 -10.50 13.08 -27.10
CA ASN A 22 -11.94 13.32 -27.19
C ASN A 22 -12.30 14.23 -28.38
N LYS A 23 -12.48 13.65 -29.57
CA LYS A 23 -12.99 14.35 -30.76
C LYS A 23 -14.41 14.91 -30.61
N SER A 24 -15.12 14.65 -29.51
CA SER A 24 -16.50 15.07 -29.27
C SER A 24 -16.66 16.27 -28.32
N THR A 25 -15.59 16.83 -27.80
CA THR A 25 -15.69 18.05 -26.97
C THR A 25 -15.85 19.26 -27.88
N SER A 26 -16.96 19.97 -27.73
CA SER A 26 -17.21 21.25 -28.37
C SER A 26 -16.02 22.19 -28.12
N SER A 27 -15.71 23.09 -29.05
CA SER A 27 -14.60 24.06 -28.96
C SER A 27 -14.60 24.93 -27.71
N ALA A 28 -15.69 24.91 -26.92
CA ALA A 28 -15.85 25.61 -25.63
C ALA A 28 -15.08 24.98 -24.48
N ASP A 29 -14.68 23.70 -24.54
CA ASP A 29 -14.05 22.98 -23.43
C ASP A 29 -12.56 22.66 -23.65
N LYS A 30 -11.81 23.63 -24.19
CA LYS A 30 -10.36 23.46 -24.33
C LYS A 30 -9.67 23.48 -22.95
N PHE A 31 -9.13 22.33 -22.54
CA PHE A 31 -8.30 22.21 -21.35
C PHE A 31 -6.83 22.52 -21.66
N ILE A 32 -6.16 23.15 -20.71
CA ILE A 32 -4.70 23.22 -20.63
C ILE A 32 -4.29 22.59 -19.30
N VAL A 33 -3.43 21.58 -19.35
CA VAL A 33 -2.93 20.87 -18.16
C VAL A 33 -1.54 21.41 -17.82
N ARG A 34 -1.31 21.76 -16.54
CA ARG A 34 -0.01 22.24 -16.04
C ARG A 34 0.32 21.56 -14.70
N ALA A 35 1.61 21.42 -14.43
CA ALA A 35 2.09 20.81 -13.21
C ALA A 35 2.72 21.83 -12.25
N SER A 36 2.41 21.73 -10.95
CA SER A 36 3.06 22.50 -9.88
C SER A 36 4.44 21.94 -9.50
N VAL A 37 4.75 20.72 -9.93
CA VAL A 37 5.98 19.98 -9.58
C VAL A 37 6.11 19.86 -8.05
N GLY A 38 5.08 19.35 -7.40
CA GLY A 38 4.97 19.20 -5.94
C GLY A 38 4.58 20.51 -5.23
N HIS A 39 4.98 20.66 -3.98
CA HIS A 39 4.71 21.86 -3.18
C HIS A 39 5.39 23.09 -3.75
N ILE A 40 4.63 24.17 -3.93
CA ILE A 40 5.13 25.49 -4.40
C ILE A 40 5.44 26.46 -3.25
N ARG A 41 4.94 26.16 -2.05
CA ARG A 41 5.22 26.91 -0.80
C ARG A 41 5.63 25.96 0.30
N ASP A 42 6.49 26.42 1.19
CA ASP A 42 6.90 25.69 2.40
C ASP A 42 7.21 26.67 3.53
N LEU A 43 7.41 26.13 4.74
CA LEU A 43 7.85 26.90 5.90
C LEU A 43 9.28 27.42 5.69
N PRO A 44 9.60 28.67 6.10
CA PRO A 44 10.97 29.18 6.09
C PRO A 44 11.94 28.26 6.83
N LYS A 45 13.22 28.30 6.45
CA LYS A 45 14.25 27.50 7.14
C LYS A 45 14.43 27.89 8.60
N SER A 46 14.26 29.17 8.94
CA SER A 46 14.36 29.67 10.32
C SER A 46 13.15 29.31 11.14
N ASN A 47 13.31 28.63 12.29
CA ASN A 47 12.21 28.30 13.19
C ASN A 47 11.47 29.53 13.72
N LYS A 48 12.19 30.59 14.09
CA LYS A 48 11.61 31.85 14.62
C LYS A 48 10.65 32.52 13.62
N LYS A 49 10.84 32.30 12.32
CA LYS A 49 10.00 32.89 11.25
C LYS A 49 8.98 31.90 10.69
N ALA A 50 9.11 30.62 11.02
CA ALA A 50 8.28 29.59 10.42
C ALA A 50 6.91 29.45 11.07
N ILE A 51 6.86 29.58 12.39
CA ILE A 51 5.65 29.34 13.18
C ILE A 51 5.55 30.39 14.27
N ASP A 52 4.43 31.09 14.33
CA ASP A 52 4.08 31.97 15.43
C ASP A 52 3.39 31.16 16.53
N ILE A 53 4.16 30.83 17.58
CA ILE A 53 3.68 30.01 18.71
C ILE A 53 2.71 30.81 19.58
N GLU A 54 3.00 32.09 19.81
CA GLU A 54 2.22 32.96 20.69
C GLU A 54 0.85 33.29 20.09
N ALA A 55 0.77 33.40 18.77
CA ALA A 55 -0.48 33.57 18.04
C ALA A 55 -1.28 32.28 17.83
N GLY A 56 -0.89 31.18 18.48
CA GLY A 56 -1.60 29.88 18.38
C GLY A 56 -1.07 28.96 17.28
N PHE A 57 0.24 28.89 17.11
CA PHE A 57 0.94 28.02 16.18
C PHE A 57 0.65 28.33 14.71
N ILE A 58 0.52 29.60 14.37
CA ILE A 58 0.24 30.02 12.99
C ILE A 58 1.47 29.82 12.10
N PRO A 59 1.38 29.00 11.02
CA PRO A 59 2.50 28.81 10.11
C PRO A 59 2.60 29.95 9.09
N HIS A 60 3.81 30.39 8.82
CA HIS A 60 4.12 31.36 7.77
C HIS A 60 4.72 30.63 6.58
N TYR A 61 4.09 30.77 5.41
CA TYR A 61 4.53 30.08 4.21
C TYR A 61 5.20 31.05 3.22
N GLU A 62 6.31 30.63 2.64
CA GLU A 62 7.01 31.35 1.57
C GLU A 62 7.08 30.48 0.30
N ILE A 63 7.27 31.11 -0.87
CA ILE A 63 7.49 30.37 -2.12
C ILE A 63 8.79 29.59 -1.98
N SER A 64 8.73 28.28 -2.25
CA SER A 64 9.90 27.41 -2.15
C SER A 64 10.95 27.80 -3.18
N LYS A 65 12.22 27.83 -2.76
CA LYS A 65 13.35 28.19 -3.62
C LYS A 65 13.34 27.39 -4.92
N GLY A 66 13.42 28.05 -6.07
CA GLY A 66 13.41 27.46 -7.40
C GLY A 66 12.01 27.19 -7.96
N LYS A 67 10.93 27.59 -7.24
CA LYS A 67 9.54 27.48 -7.72
C LYS A 67 9.00 28.77 -8.31
N GLU A 68 9.75 29.85 -8.28
CA GLU A 68 9.32 31.18 -8.74
C GLU A 68 8.89 31.18 -10.20
N LYS A 69 9.61 30.42 -11.07
CA LYS A 69 9.28 30.26 -12.49
C LYS A 69 7.96 29.55 -12.69
N ILE A 70 7.74 28.46 -11.96
CA ILE A 70 6.51 27.65 -12.02
C ILE A 70 5.32 28.51 -11.55
N VAL A 71 5.50 29.24 -10.45
CA VAL A 71 4.45 30.13 -9.93
C VAL A 71 4.05 31.17 -10.96
N ARG A 72 5.02 31.86 -11.60
CA ARG A 72 4.75 32.84 -12.66
C ARG A 72 4.00 32.20 -13.83
N GLU A 73 4.45 31.04 -14.30
CA GLU A 73 3.81 30.29 -15.38
C GLU A 73 2.34 29.97 -15.03
N LEU A 74 2.08 29.44 -13.84
CA LEU A 74 0.72 29.12 -13.37
C LEU A 74 -0.16 30.38 -13.29
N GLN A 75 0.38 31.51 -12.82
CA GLN A 75 -0.33 32.79 -12.78
C GLN A 75 -0.66 33.30 -14.19
N ASP A 76 0.24 33.17 -15.15
CA ASP A 76 0.00 33.63 -16.53
C ASP A 76 -1.07 32.80 -17.25
N TYR A 77 -1.09 31.48 -17.03
CA TYR A 77 -2.18 30.63 -17.51
C TYR A 77 -3.49 30.92 -16.79
N ALA A 78 -3.46 31.12 -15.49
CA ALA A 78 -4.64 31.43 -14.69
C ALA A 78 -5.31 32.75 -15.12
N LYS A 79 -4.55 33.78 -15.52
CA LYS A 79 -5.09 35.04 -16.08
C LYS A 79 -5.92 34.79 -17.32
N LYS A 80 -5.52 33.85 -18.18
CA LYS A 80 -6.14 33.54 -19.47
C LYS A 80 -7.29 32.54 -19.37
N ALA A 81 -7.39 31.80 -18.25
CA ALA A 81 -8.39 30.78 -18.05
C ALA A 81 -9.73 31.34 -17.58
N ASP A 82 -10.85 30.76 -17.99
CA ASP A 82 -12.19 31.09 -17.50
C ASP A 82 -12.50 30.39 -16.17
N SER A 83 -11.94 29.19 -15.97
CA SER A 83 -12.03 28.44 -14.73
C SER A 83 -10.74 27.67 -14.46
N ILE A 84 -10.48 27.40 -13.18
CA ILE A 84 -9.27 26.72 -12.71
C ILE A 84 -9.67 25.50 -11.90
N LEU A 85 -9.14 24.35 -12.27
CA LEU A 85 -9.38 23.07 -11.61
C LEU A 85 -8.09 22.56 -11.01
N LEU A 86 -8.11 22.26 -9.71
CA LEU A 86 -6.96 21.75 -8.96
C LEU A 86 -7.09 20.24 -8.82
N ALA A 87 -6.32 19.48 -9.61
CA ALA A 87 -6.41 18.03 -9.74
C ALA A 87 -5.19 17.31 -9.13
N THR A 88 -4.80 17.77 -7.94
CA THR A 88 -3.74 17.15 -7.13
C THR A 88 -4.21 15.81 -6.52
N ASP A 89 -3.32 15.03 -5.90
CA ASP A 89 -3.64 13.71 -5.33
C ASP A 89 -4.81 13.75 -4.32
N PRO A 90 -5.56 12.65 -4.15
CA PRO A 90 -6.76 12.62 -3.31
C PRO A 90 -6.44 12.46 -1.82
N ASP A 91 -5.29 12.92 -1.36
CA ASP A 91 -4.87 12.87 0.04
C ASP A 91 -4.70 14.27 0.67
N ARG A 92 -4.31 14.30 1.94
CA ARG A 92 -4.09 15.57 2.69
C ARG A 92 -2.96 16.41 2.11
N GLU A 93 -1.95 15.78 1.50
CA GLU A 93 -0.83 16.51 0.87
C GLU A 93 -1.33 17.19 -0.42
N GLY A 94 -2.14 16.48 -1.22
CA GLY A 94 -2.76 17.07 -2.41
C GLY A 94 -3.73 18.19 -2.07
N GLU A 95 -4.50 18.09 -0.98
CA GLU A 95 -5.37 19.21 -0.52
C GLU A 95 -4.54 20.44 -0.10
N ALA A 96 -3.39 20.23 0.55
CA ALA A 96 -2.49 21.32 0.92
C ALA A 96 -1.84 21.96 -0.30
N ILE A 97 -1.40 21.17 -1.29
CA ILE A 97 -0.86 21.68 -2.56
C ILE A 97 -1.92 22.52 -3.28
N ALA A 98 -3.15 22.00 -3.39
CA ALA A 98 -4.26 22.70 -4.00
C ALA A 98 -4.52 24.06 -3.30
N TRP A 99 -4.58 24.07 -1.97
CA TRP A 99 -4.75 25.29 -1.20
C TRP A 99 -3.59 26.26 -1.39
N HIS A 100 -2.34 25.81 -1.40
CA HIS A 100 -1.20 26.68 -1.66
C HIS A 100 -1.24 27.31 -3.04
N ILE A 101 -1.70 26.58 -4.05
CA ILE A 101 -1.90 27.10 -5.40
C ILE A 101 -3.01 28.15 -5.40
N GLU A 102 -4.16 27.85 -4.80
CA GLU A 102 -5.28 28.80 -4.68
C GLU A 102 -4.82 30.11 -4.03
N GLN A 103 -4.12 30.03 -2.90
CA GLN A 103 -3.61 31.22 -2.18
C GLN A 103 -2.66 32.07 -3.03
N ILE A 104 -1.82 31.47 -3.87
CA ILE A 104 -0.91 32.22 -4.78
C ILE A 104 -1.70 32.88 -5.91
N LEU A 105 -2.72 32.19 -6.42
CA LEU A 105 -3.53 32.69 -7.53
C LEU A 105 -4.51 33.77 -7.09
N THR A 106 -4.97 33.77 -5.83
CA THR A 106 -5.96 34.74 -5.29
C THR A 106 -5.35 35.88 -4.50
N LYS A 107 -4.02 35.86 -4.25
CA LYS A 107 -3.35 36.92 -3.48
C LYS A 107 -3.51 38.30 -4.15
N GLU A 108 -3.66 39.34 -3.34
CA GLU A 108 -3.68 40.71 -3.82
C GLU A 108 -2.46 41.03 -4.70
N GLY A 109 -2.71 41.67 -5.86
CA GLY A 109 -1.69 41.93 -6.88
C GLY A 109 -1.48 40.78 -7.91
N SER A 110 -2.18 39.67 -7.81
CA SER A 110 -2.10 38.59 -8.83
C SER A 110 -2.80 38.95 -10.15
N ASN A 111 -3.59 40.02 -10.20
CA ASN A 111 -4.43 40.43 -11.34
C ASN A 111 -5.37 39.33 -11.86
N ILE A 112 -5.65 38.32 -11.03
CA ILE A 112 -6.61 37.26 -11.32
C ILE A 112 -7.92 37.68 -10.67
N SER A 113 -8.97 37.83 -11.48
CA SER A 113 -10.28 38.23 -11.01
C SER A 113 -10.75 37.26 -9.91
N SER A 114 -11.19 37.82 -8.76
CA SER A 114 -11.82 37.07 -7.66
C SER A 114 -13.10 36.32 -8.10
N LEU A 115 -13.62 36.65 -9.27
CA LEU A 115 -14.80 36.03 -9.89
C LEU A 115 -14.45 34.65 -10.56
N LYS A 116 -13.17 34.32 -10.76
CA LYS A 116 -12.81 33.04 -11.35
C LYS A 116 -13.06 31.92 -10.35
N LYS A 117 -13.85 30.95 -10.77
CA LYS A 117 -14.16 29.75 -9.96
C LYS A 117 -12.95 28.83 -9.93
N ILE A 118 -12.28 28.72 -8.79
CA ILE A 118 -11.27 27.73 -8.49
C ILE A 118 -11.97 26.57 -7.79
N LYS A 119 -11.84 25.36 -8.32
CA LYS A 119 -12.46 24.16 -7.78
C LYS A 119 -11.45 23.03 -7.68
N ARG A 120 -11.72 22.11 -6.79
CA ARG A 120 -10.94 20.90 -6.56
C ARG A 120 -11.54 19.73 -7.34
N VAL A 121 -10.67 18.97 -8.00
CA VAL A 121 -11.03 17.72 -8.66
C VAL A 121 -10.18 16.61 -8.04
N ALA A 122 -10.78 15.50 -7.64
CA ALA A 122 -10.10 14.36 -7.04
C ALA A 122 -10.50 13.07 -7.75
N PHE A 123 -9.51 12.25 -8.07
CA PHE A 123 -9.69 10.93 -8.64
C PHE A 123 -8.69 9.95 -8.02
N TYR A 124 -9.11 8.71 -7.85
CA TYR A 124 -8.32 7.66 -7.18
C TYR A 124 -7.59 6.76 -8.18
N GLU A 125 -7.87 6.91 -9.46
CA GLU A 125 -7.16 6.28 -10.57
C GLU A 125 -7.08 7.26 -11.76
N ILE A 126 -6.04 7.13 -12.56
CA ILE A 126 -5.84 7.98 -13.74
C ILE A 126 -6.22 7.18 -14.98
N THR A 127 -7.52 6.89 -15.10
CA THR A 127 -8.15 6.34 -16.31
C THR A 127 -8.95 7.44 -16.99
N LYS A 128 -9.27 7.26 -18.27
CA LYS A 128 -10.06 8.24 -19.02
C LYS A 128 -11.41 8.48 -18.37
N GLU A 129 -12.09 7.41 -18.03
CA GLU A 129 -13.43 7.42 -17.42
C GLU A 129 -13.42 8.11 -16.05
N ALA A 130 -12.44 7.77 -15.19
CA ALA A 130 -12.32 8.37 -13.85
C ALA A 130 -12.00 9.87 -13.92
N VAL A 131 -11.15 10.28 -14.86
CA VAL A 131 -10.82 11.70 -15.07
C VAL A 131 -12.05 12.47 -15.59
N GLU A 132 -12.76 11.94 -16.58
CA GLU A 132 -13.97 12.57 -17.13
C GLU A 132 -15.07 12.71 -16.07
N GLU A 133 -15.28 11.67 -15.26
CA GLU A 133 -16.28 11.69 -14.20
C GLU A 133 -15.92 12.70 -13.11
N ALA A 134 -14.67 12.74 -12.69
CA ALA A 134 -14.20 13.70 -11.70
C ALA A 134 -14.32 15.16 -12.19
N LEU A 135 -14.09 15.41 -13.48
CA LEU A 135 -14.25 16.75 -14.08
C LEU A 135 -15.70 17.23 -14.11
N LYS A 136 -16.68 16.31 -14.11
CA LYS A 136 -18.12 16.64 -14.01
C LYS A 136 -18.52 17.00 -12.58
N ASN A 137 -17.79 16.53 -11.57
CA ASN A 137 -18.09 16.66 -10.15
C ASN A 137 -17.02 17.45 -9.36
N PRO A 138 -16.71 18.71 -9.74
CA PRO A 138 -15.75 19.53 -9.03
C PRO A 138 -16.30 19.97 -7.67
N ARG A 139 -15.44 19.99 -6.65
CA ARG A 139 -15.78 20.35 -5.27
C ARG A 139 -14.93 21.52 -4.74
N GLU A 140 -15.20 21.95 -3.54
CA GLU A 140 -14.31 22.84 -2.79
C GLU A 140 -13.13 22.09 -2.19
N ILE A 141 -12.07 22.82 -1.82
CA ILE A 141 -10.96 22.27 -1.07
C ILE A 141 -11.46 21.80 0.30
N ASN A 142 -11.10 20.60 0.69
CA ASN A 142 -11.45 20.06 1.99
C ASN A 142 -10.60 20.69 3.10
N THR A 143 -11.20 21.63 3.82
CA THR A 143 -10.52 22.39 4.88
C THR A 143 -10.06 21.51 6.04
N ALA A 144 -10.75 20.41 6.35
CA ALA A 144 -10.37 19.50 7.42
C ALA A 144 -9.07 18.74 7.05
N LEU A 145 -8.98 18.20 5.82
CA LEU A 145 -7.77 17.54 5.33
C LEU A 145 -6.60 18.51 5.22
N ARG A 146 -6.84 19.72 4.71
CA ARG A 146 -5.84 20.79 4.64
C ARG A 146 -5.29 21.13 6.03
N LYS A 147 -6.18 21.37 7.02
CA LYS A 147 -5.78 21.65 8.41
C LYS A 147 -5.04 20.48 9.04
N ALA A 148 -5.42 19.24 8.76
CA ALA A 148 -4.72 18.04 9.24
C ALA A 148 -3.29 17.95 8.69
N GLN A 149 -3.08 18.32 7.43
CA GLN A 149 -1.73 18.41 6.84
C GLN A 149 -0.92 19.54 7.47
N GLU A 150 -1.54 20.72 7.64
CA GLU A 150 -0.90 21.89 8.28
C GLU A 150 -0.46 21.59 9.71
N ALA A 151 -1.34 21.00 10.52
CA ALA A 151 -1.01 20.58 11.89
C ALA A 151 0.15 19.58 11.91
N ARG A 152 0.16 18.62 11.00
CA ARG A 152 1.27 17.68 10.83
C ARG A 152 2.57 18.39 10.47
N ARG A 153 2.53 19.35 9.54
CA ARG A 153 3.70 20.11 9.10
C ARG A 153 4.28 20.96 10.23
N VAL A 154 3.41 21.60 11.00
CA VAL A 154 3.78 22.38 12.19
C VAL A 154 4.41 21.48 13.25
N LEU A 155 3.78 20.36 13.57
CA LEU A 155 4.28 19.40 14.55
C LEU A 155 5.65 18.81 14.14
N ASP A 156 5.79 18.38 12.87
CA ASP A 156 7.06 17.87 12.36
C ASP A 156 8.19 18.91 12.44
N ARG A 157 7.86 20.20 12.25
CA ARG A 157 8.81 21.31 12.40
C ARG A 157 9.22 21.51 13.85
N LEU A 158 8.26 21.68 14.76
CA LEU A 158 8.52 21.97 16.17
C LEU A 158 9.26 20.79 16.82
N VAL A 159 8.67 19.59 16.78
CA VAL A 159 9.24 18.41 17.44
C VAL A 159 10.58 18.02 16.81
N GLY A 160 10.66 18.01 15.46
CA GLY A 160 11.87 17.61 14.77
C GLY A 160 13.06 18.50 15.03
N TYR A 161 12.88 19.81 15.08
CA TYR A 161 13.97 20.76 15.31
C TYR A 161 14.35 20.86 16.80
N ASP A 162 13.37 20.93 17.69
CA ASP A 162 13.63 21.08 19.14
C ASP A 162 14.28 19.84 19.71
N LEU A 163 13.74 18.64 19.44
CA LEU A 163 14.35 17.40 19.91
C LEU A 163 15.70 17.12 19.27
N SER A 164 15.86 17.40 17.97
CA SER A 164 17.17 17.25 17.31
C SER A 164 18.21 18.16 17.95
N GLY A 165 17.84 19.42 18.27
CA GLY A 165 18.71 20.34 18.98
C GLY A 165 19.15 19.87 20.38
N ILE A 166 18.24 19.24 21.12
CA ILE A 166 18.57 18.63 22.42
C ILE A 166 19.51 17.43 22.25
N ILE A 167 19.24 16.55 21.28
CA ILE A 167 20.08 15.39 20.99
C ILE A 167 21.47 15.82 20.57
N TRP A 168 21.63 16.88 19.76
CA TRP A 168 22.93 17.39 19.39
C TRP A 168 23.77 17.85 20.58
N LYS A 169 23.12 18.48 21.56
CA LYS A 169 23.79 18.93 22.79
C LYS A 169 24.14 17.80 23.74
N LYS A 170 23.30 16.76 23.82
CA LYS A 170 23.40 15.71 24.86
C LYS A 170 24.07 14.43 24.37
N VAL A 171 24.00 14.12 23.08
CA VAL A 171 24.48 12.87 22.49
C VAL A 171 25.56 13.14 21.46
N ARG A 172 25.19 13.61 20.27
CA ARG A 172 26.11 13.88 19.18
C ARG A 172 25.47 14.77 18.12
N TYR A 173 26.26 15.70 17.55
CA TYR A 173 25.84 16.53 16.43
C TYR A 173 25.47 15.68 15.20
N GLY A 174 24.45 16.11 14.45
CA GLY A 174 24.00 15.49 13.20
C GLY A 174 22.98 14.36 13.38
N LEU A 175 22.63 13.96 14.61
CA LEU A 175 21.52 13.04 14.85
C LEU A 175 20.18 13.76 14.68
N SER A 176 19.16 13.06 14.23
CA SER A 176 17.80 13.61 14.10
C SER A 176 16.78 12.85 14.94
N ALA A 177 15.83 13.59 15.49
CA ALA A 177 14.62 13.04 16.09
C ALA A 177 13.40 13.49 15.27
N GLY A 178 12.33 12.75 15.37
CA GLY A 178 11.10 13.11 14.68
C GLY A 178 10.01 12.07 14.85
N ARG A 179 8.84 12.40 14.36
CA ARG A 179 7.61 11.62 14.49
C ARG A 179 7.71 10.18 13.92
N VAL A 180 8.58 9.93 12.96
CA VAL A 180 8.78 8.60 12.36
C VAL A 180 9.98 7.89 12.99
N GLN A 181 11.12 8.59 13.08
CA GLN A 181 12.38 8.00 13.53
C GLN A 181 12.32 7.54 14.99
N SER A 182 11.74 8.37 15.88
CA SER A 182 11.72 8.09 17.32
C SER A 182 10.84 6.89 17.68
N PRO A 183 9.60 6.77 17.17
CA PRO A 183 8.81 5.55 17.38
C PRO A 183 9.44 4.30 16.76
N ALA A 184 10.02 4.42 15.56
CA ALA A 184 10.69 3.29 14.91
C ALA A 184 11.87 2.77 15.75
N LEU A 185 12.72 3.68 16.25
CA LEU A 185 13.84 3.33 17.14
C LEU A 185 13.34 2.68 18.43
N ARG A 186 12.23 3.17 19.00
CA ARG A 186 11.64 2.59 20.19
C ARG A 186 11.21 1.13 19.97
N ILE A 187 10.51 0.85 18.90
CA ILE A 187 10.07 -0.51 18.54
C ILE A 187 11.28 -1.46 18.40
N VAL A 188 12.33 -1.02 17.69
CA VAL A 188 13.56 -1.81 17.54
C VAL A 188 14.25 -2.05 18.89
N MET A 189 14.33 -1.02 19.73
CA MET A 189 14.94 -1.11 21.05
C MET A 189 14.15 -2.05 21.99
N GLU A 190 12.82 -1.99 21.97
CA GLU A 190 11.97 -2.88 22.77
C GLU A 190 12.19 -4.34 22.34
N ARG A 191 12.23 -4.59 21.02
CA ARG A 191 12.51 -5.92 20.50
C ARG A 191 13.91 -6.43 20.84
N GLU A 192 14.92 -5.56 20.76
CA GLU A 192 16.30 -5.91 21.15
C GLU A 192 16.39 -6.26 22.65
N ARG A 193 15.63 -5.57 23.51
CA ARG A 193 15.55 -5.89 24.95
C ARG A 193 14.94 -7.28 25.18
N GLU A 194 13.88 -7.63 24.44
CA GLU A 194 13.29 -8.97 24.50
C GLU A 194 14.30 -10.05 24.08
N ILE A 195 15.03 -9.80 22.98
CA ILE A 195 16.08 -10.72 22.50
C ILE A 195 17.18 -10.91 23.55
N ARG A 196 17.64 -9.83 24.18
CA ARG A 196 18.67 -9.90 25.24
C ARG A 196 18.19 -10.52 26.53
N ALA A 197 16.91 -10.41 26.84
CA ALA A 197 16.31 -11.03 27.99
C ALA A 197 15.94 -12.52 27.76
N PHE A 198 15.97 -12.97 26.50
CA PHE A 198 15.63 -14.33 26.16
C PHE A 198 16.68 -15.32 26.69
N ILE A 199 16.24 -16.24 27.52
CA ILE A 199 17.05 -17.36 28.01
C ILE A 199 16.76 -18.58 27.15
N PRO A 200 17.73 -19.04 26.33
CA PRO A 200 17.50 -20.21 25.49
C PRO A 200 17.40 -21.48 26.32
N GLU A 201 16.37 -22.27 26.05
CA GLU A 201 16.18 -23.59 26.64
C GLU A 201 16.49 -24.67 25.59
N LYS A 202 17.26 -25.68 25.99
CA LYS A 202 17.57 -26.82 25.15
C LYS A 202 16.39 -27.80 25.14
N PHE A 203 15.99 -28.24 23.95
CA PHE A 203 15.00 -29.30 23.77
C PHE A 203 15.40 -30.17 22.59
N TRP A 204 14.80 -31.37 22.52
CA TRP A 204 15.03 -32.31 21.44
C TRP A 204 13.76 -32.49 20.62
N ARG A 205 13.91 -32.51 19.30
CA ARG A 205 12.87 -32.95 18.39
C ARG A 205 13.18 -34.35 17.93
N LEU A 206 12.27 -35.29 18.18
CA LEU A 206 12.45 -36.70 17.87
C LEU A 206 11.66 -37.04 16.61
N PHE A 207 12.31 -37.74 15.71
CA PHE A 207 11.71 -38.21 14.45
C PHE A 207 11.84 -39.71 14.34
N GLY A 208 10.80 -40.37 13.81
CA GLY A 208 10.84 -41.76 13.38
C GLY A 208 10.71 -41.81 11.87
N ASP A 209 11.65 -42.49 11.21
CA ASP A 209 11.56 -42.78 9.77
C ASP A 209 11.02 -44.19 9.62
N PHE A 210 9.86 -44.33 8.99
CA PHE A 210 9.17 -45.61 8.80
C PHE A 210 9.13 -45.94 7.31
N GLU A 211 9.37 -47.20 6.97
CA GLU A 211 9.17 -47.72 5.62
C GLU A 211 7.76 -48.30 5.53
N THR A 212 6.93 -47.79 4.62
CA THR A 212 5.62 -48.37 4.37
C THR A 212 5.81 -49.71 3.66
N PRO A 213 5.18 -50.80 4.12
CA PRO A 213 5.17 -52.01 3.35
C PRO A 213 4.55 -51.77 1.98
N LEU A 214 5.19 -52.24 0.91
CA LEU A 214 4.62 -52.25 -0.42
C LEU A 214 3.28 -53.02 -0.35
N LEU A 215 2.16 -52.33 -0.57
CA LEU A 215 0.90 -53.00 -0.87
C LEU A 215 1.06 -53.64 -2.25
N VAL A 216 1.44 -54.91 -2.28
CA VAL A 216 1.31 -55.75 -3.48
C VAL A 216 -0.20 -55.96 -3.63
N GLU A 217 -0.80 -55.43 -4.69
CA GLU A 217 -2.12 -55.83 -5.12
C GLU A 217 -2.04 -57.28 -5.57
N GLU A 218 -2.34 -58.21 -4.68
CA GLU A 218 -2.76 -59.55 -5.10
C GLU A 218 -4.15 -59.40 -5.70
N GLY A 219 -4.19 -59.48 -7.04
CA GLY A 219 -5.44 -59.69 -7.75
C GLY A 219 -6.06 -61.01 -7.34
N VAL A 220 -7.36 -60.96 -7.21
CA VAL A 220 -8.38 -61.97 -7.41
C VAL A 220 -9.43 -62.02 -6.29
N GLY A 221 -10.68 -61.82 -6.70
CA GLY A 221 -11.85 -62.57 -6.24
C GLY A 221 -12.59 -62.07 -4.99
N GLY A 222 -13.67 -61.38 -5.25
CA GLY A 222 -14.96 -61.55 -4.62
C GLY A 222 -15.05 -61.58 -3.09
N GLY A 223 -15.66 -60.55 -2.52
CA GLY A 223 -16.17 -60.59 -1.16
C GLY A 223 -16.14 -59.25 -0.45
N ASP A 224 -17.32 -58.75 -0.16
CA ASP A 224 -17.60 -57.53 0.62
C ASP A 224 -16.69 -57.38 1.86
N SER A 225 -15.88 -56.36 1.88
CA SER A 225 -15.41 -55.72 3.13
C SER A 225 -14.95 -54.32 2.84
N LYS A 226 -15.66 -53.34 3.37
CA LYS A 226 -15.23 -51.94 3.44
C LYS A 226 -13.91 -51.88 4.22
N LYS A 227 -12.77 -51.94 3.54
CA LYS A 227 -11.46 -51.57 4.07
C LYS A 227 -11.08 -50.25 3.45
N ASN A 228 -11.02 -49.23 4.28
CA ASN A 228 -10.55 -47.92 3.94
C ASN A 228 -9.10 -47.97 3.42
N HIS A 229 -8.94 -47.83 2.11
CA HIS A 229 -7.63 -47.62 1.51
C HIS A 229 -7.25 -46.17 1.62
N LEU A 230 -6.27 -45.85 2.44
CA LEU A 230 -5.56 -44.58 2.41
C LEU A 230 -4.67 -44.54 1.17
N ALA A 231 -5.25 -44.28 0.01
CA ALA A 231 -4.49 -43.90 -1.17
C ALA A 231 -4.30 -42.37 -1.11
N LEU A 232 -3.09 -41.90 -0.87
CA LEU A 232 -2.68 -40.54 -1.12
C LEU A 232 -2.87 -40.25 -2.62
N LYS A 233 -3.97 -39.61 -2.99
CA LYS A 233 -4.23 -39.14 -4.35
C LYS A 233 -3.16 -38.14 -4.74
N GLY A 234 -2.28 -38.44 -5.66
CA GLY A 234 -1.48 -37.45 -6.36
C GLY A 234 -0.07 -37.82 -6.80
N THR A 235 0.49 -38.98 -6.49
CA THR A 235 1.84 -39.35 -6.96
C THR A 235 1.84 -40.77 -7.57
N PRO A 236 2.42 -40.94 -8.77
CA PRO A 236 2.56 -42.30 -9.33
C PRO A 236 3.51 -43.14 -8.47
N PRO A 237 3.27 -44.46 -8.31
CA PRO A 237 4.07 -45.29 -7.46
C PRO A 237 5.50 -45.39 -8.02
N GLN A 238 6.46 -44.88 -7.29
CA GLN A 238 7.86 -45.13 -7.52
C GLN A 238 8.20 -46.52 -6.93
N LYS A 239 9.01 -47.31 -7.65
CA LYS A 239 9.55 -48.59 -7.21
C LYS A 239 10.49 -48.35 -6.01
N GLY A 240 9.98 -48.57 -4.81
CA GLY A 240 10.66 -48.41 -3.53
C GLY A 240 9.68 -47.93 -2.49
N GLY A 241 9.54 -48.57 -1.33
CA GLY A 241 8.61 -48.19 -0.27
C GLY A 241 8.77 -46.69 0.08
N GLU A 242 7.68 -45.96 0.18
CA GLU A 242 7.70 -44.57 0.60
C GLU A 242 8.16 -44.49 2.06
N LYS A 243 9.15 -43.65 2.33
CA LYS A 243 9.58 -43.34 3.70
C LYS A 243 8.71 -42.24 4.26
N ILE A 244 8.01 -42.58 5.33
CA ILE A 244 7.21 -41.57 6.08
C ILE A 244 8.03 -41.15 7.29
N ARG A 245 8.27 -39.82 7.41
CA ARG A 245 8.87 -39.25 8.60
C ARG A 245 7.78 -38.69 9.49
N LEU A 246 7.68 -39.22 10.71
CA LEU A 246 6.79 -38.73 11.74
C LEU A 246 7.59 -38.00 12.82
N GLU A 247 7.04 -36.96 13.36
CA GLU A 247 7.61 -36.13 14.43
C GLU A 247 6.89 -36.46 15.74
N CYS A 248 7.65 -36.59 16.82
CA CYS A 248 7.08 -36.70 18.16
C CYS A 248 6.37 -35.40 18.55
N GLU A 249 5.16 -35.52 19.07
CA GLU A 249 4.37 -34.36 19.50
C GLU A 249 5.02 -33.62 20.67
N ASP A 250 5.70 -34.38 21.58
CA ASP A 250 6.40 -33.82 22.73
C ASP A 250 7.82 -33.39 22.37
N GLU A 251 8.24 -32.23 22.91
CA GLU A 251 9.61 -31.73 22.83
C GLU A 251 10.31 -31.94 24.20
N PRO A 252 10.89 -33.13 24.46
CA PRO A 252 11.50 -33.39 25.76
C PRO A 252 12.72 -32.52 26.01
N ARG A 253 12.89 -32.09 27.26
CA ARG A 253 13.98 -31.22 27.70
C ARG A 253 15.03 -31.95 28.53
N ASP A 254 14.76 -33.19 28.97
CA ASP A 254 15.66 -34.06 29.72
C ASP A 254 16.26 -35.12 28.80
N GLU A 255 17.59 -35.17 28.76
CA GLU A 255 18.36 -36.11 27.95
C GLU A 255 18.07 -37.59 28.27
N LYS A 256 17.85 -37.90 29.58
CA LYS A 256 17.49 -39.24 30.00
C LYS A 256 16.13 -39.71 29.48
N ILE A 257 15.19 -38.78 29.37
CA ILE A 257 13.87 -39.04 28.79
C ILE A 257 14.04 -39.30 27.28
N VAL A 258 14.88 -38.55 26.59
CA VAL A 258 15.19 -38.72 25.18
C VAL A 258 15.80 -40.09 24.93
N GLU A 259 16.82 -40.50 25.70
CA GLU A 259 17.46 -41.82 25.58
C GLU A 259 16.46 -42.96 25.78
N LYS A 260 15.59 -42.84 26.80
CA LYS A 260 14.53 -43.80 27.06
C LYS A 260 13.55 -43.93 25.91
N ILE A 261 13.08 -42.82 25.36
CA ILE A 261 12.19 -42.81 24.20
C ILE A 261 12.88 -43.44 22.99
N MET A 262 14.15 -43.14 22.75
CA MET A 262 14.94 -43.71 21.65
C MET A 262 15.14 -45.21 21.78
N GLN A 263 15.38 -45.73 23.01
CA GLN A 263 15.48 -47.16 23.27
C GLN A 263 14.16 -47.87 23.00
N ILE A 264 13.05 -47.34 23.54
CA ILE A 264 11.72 -47.93 23.35
C ILE A 264 11.37 -47.89 21.86
N GLY A 265 11.60 -46.71 21.19
CA GLY A 265 11.26 -46.52 19.79
C GLY A 265 11.98 -47.49 18.82
N LYS A 266 13.20 -47.94 19.15
CA LYS A 266 13.96 -48.93 18.36
C LYS A 266 13.48 -50.36 18.54
N SER A 267 12.89 -50.69 19.67
CA SER A 267 12.49 -52.06 20.02
C SER A 267 10.98 -52.31 19.94
N ALA A 268 10.19 -51.26 19.90
CA ALA A 268 8.73 -51.34 19.94
C ALA A 268 8.14 -51.65 18.56
N ASN A 269 7.00 -52.35 18.54
CA ASN A 269 6.15 -52.42 17.35
C ASN A 269 5.33 -51.14 17.22
N TRP A 270 5.44 -50.51 16.08
CA TRP A 270 4.71 -49.27 15.78
C TRP A 270 3.41 -49.59 15.06
N PHE A 271 2.36 -48.87 15.40
CA PHE A 271 1.06 -48.97 14.74
C PHE A 271 0.39 -47.58 14.67
N VAL A 272 -0.40 -47.37 13.63
CA VAL A 272 -1.19 -46.12 13.50
C VAL A 272 -2.36 -46.25 14.45
N LYS A 273 -2.39 -45.39 15.46
CA LYS A 273 -3.46 -45.34 16.47
C LYS A 273 -4.69 -44.58 15.96
N ASP A 274 -4.48 -43.49 15.29
CA ASP A 274 -5.56 -42.59 14.84
C ASP A 274 -5.14 -41.84 13.58
N VAL A 275 -6.08 -41.57 12.69
CA VAL A 275 -5.90 -40.76 11.49
C VAL A 275 -7.00 -39.71 11.50
N LYS A 276 -6.60 -38.44 11.62
CA LYS A 276 -7.51 -37.32 11.57
C LYS A 276 -7.43 -36.64 10.22
N GLU A 277 -8.50 -36.70 9.49
CA GLU A 277 -8.66 -35.92 8.26
C GLU A 277 -9.24 -34.55 8.60
N SER A 278 -8.66 -33.51 8.06
CA SER A 278 -9.15 -32.15 8.21
C SER A 278 -9.10 -31.40 6.89
N GLU A 279 -10.15 -30.67 6.62
CA GLU A 279 -10.16 -29.74 5.50
C GLU A 279 -9.68 -28.36 5.95
N GLN A 280 -8.66 -27.84 5.28
CA GLN A 280 -8.16 -26.50 5.51
C GLN A 280 -8.60 -25.56 4.39
N LYS A 281 -9.57 -24.69 4.68
CA LYS A 281 -10.03 -23.68 3.75
C LYS A 281 -9.04 -22.51 3.68
N ARG A 282 -8.42 -22.30 2.52
CA ARG A 282 -7.58 -21.12 2.27
C ARG A 282 -8.41 -19.99 1.68
N SER A 283 -8.45 -18.88 2.37
CA SER A 283 -9.11 -17.67 1.86
C SER A 283 -8.13 -16.82 1.03
N ALA A 284 -8.67 -16.15 0.01
CA ALA A 284 -7.92 -15.14 -0.73
C ALA A 284 -7.43 -14.04 0.21
N ARG A 285 -6.25 -13.49 -0.07
CA ARG A 285 -5.71 -12.34 0.68
C ARG A 285 -6.48 -11.08 0.34
N ALA A 286 -6.52 -10.15 1.30
CA ALA A 286 -7.11 -8.83 1.06
C ALA A 286 -6.34 -8.08 -0.06
N PRO A 287 -7.01 -7.19 -0.79
CA PRO A 287 -6.37 -6.26 -1.70
C PRO A 287 -5.27 -5.44 -1.00
N PHE A 288 -4.30 -4.95 -1.75
CA PHE A 288 -3.16 -4.25 -1.18
C PHE A 288 -3.53 -2.92 -0.55
N THR A 289 -3.00 -2.71 0.65
CA THR A 289 -2.77 -1.39 1.25
C THR A 289 -1.32 -0.97 1.01
N THR A 290 -0.95 0.28 1.28
CA THR A 290 0.45 0.74 1.24
C THR A 290 1.39 -0.19 2.01
N SER A 291 1.00 -0.55 3.23
CA SER A 291 1.81 -1.41 4.10
C SER A 291 1.97 -2.83 3.56
N SER A 292 0.88 -3.47 3.14
CA SER A 292 0.94 -4.84 2.61
C SER A 292 1.63 -4.92 1.25
N LEU A 293 1.54 -3.88 0.41
CA LEU A 293 2.30 -3.75 -0.83
C LEU A 293 3.81 -3.70 -0.54
N GLN A 294 4.24 -2.85 0.39
CA GLN A 294 5.65 -2.73 0.77
C GLN A 294 6.20 -4.05 1.34
N GLN A 295 5.45 -4.72 2.23
CA GLN A 295 5.84 -6.02 2.79
C GLN A 295 5.98 -7.10 1.72
N THR A 296 5.03 -7.17 0.79
CA THR A 296 5.05 -8.16 -0.29
C THR A 296 6.18 -7.88 -1.28
N ALA A 297 6.40 -6.62 -1.65
CA ALA A 297 7.51 -6.23 -2.52
C ALA A 297 8.87 -6.50 -1.87
N SER A 298 9.00 -6.26 -0.56
CA SER A 298 10.21 -6.57 0.18
C SER A 298 10.49 -8.08 0.23
N SER A 299 9.48 -8.89 0.58
CA SER A 299 9.66 -10.34 0.73
C SER A 299 9.83 -11.08 -0.60
N ARG A 300 9.19 -10.63 -1.69
CA ARG A 300 9.23 -11.32 -2.98
C ARG A 300 10.26 -10.77 -3.95
N LEU A 301 10.51 -9.45 -3.91
CA LEU A 301 11.36 -8.75 -4.87
C LEU A 301 12.60 -8.12 -4.24
N GLY A 302 12.74 -8.17 -2.91
CA GLY A 302 13.85 -7.55 -2.19
C GLY A 302 13.84 -6.01 -2.24
N TYR A 303 12.70 -5.39 -2.56
CA TYR A 303 12.63 -3.94 -2.68
C TYR A 303 12.52 -3.25 -1.33
N SER A 304 13.25 -2.16 -1.16
CA SER A 304 13.05 -1.28 -0.02
C SER A 304 11.67 -0.59 -0.09
N PRO A 305 11.08 -0.18 1.04
CA PRO A 305 9.83 0.59 1.05
C PRO A 305 9.88 1.83 0.16
N SER A 306 11.00 2.55 0.14
CA SER A 306 11.18 3.74 -0.70
C SER A 306 11.12 3.39 -2.20
N ARG A 307 11.84 2.34 -2.64
CA ARG A 307 11.82 1.88 -4.02
C ARG A 307 10.43 1.42 -4.44
N THR A 308 9.74 0.66 -3.57
CA THR A 308 8.37 0.23 -3.80
C THR A 308 7.43 1.40 -4.05
N MET A 309 7.51 2.44 -3.21
CA MET A 309 6.66 3.61 -3.36
C MET A 309 7.00 4.46 -4.59
N GLN A 310 8.26 4.54 -4.98
CA GLN A 310 8.67 5.23 -6.22
C GLN A 310 8.10 4.54 -7.46
N ILE A 311 8.14 3.20 -7.50
CA ILE A 311 7.56 2.43 -8.61
C ILE A 311 6.04 2.54 -8.61
N ALA A 312 5.39 2.39 -7.46
CA ALA A 312 3.95 2.53 -7.32
C ALA A 312 3.47 3.92 -7.76
N GLN A 313 4.21 4.99 -7.43
CA GLN A 313 3.91 6.35 -7.89
C GLN A 313 3.95 6.45 -9.42
N LYS A 314 4.97 5.90 -10.07
CA LYS A 314 5.08 5.87 -11.53
C LYS A 314 3.91 5.11 -12.16
N LEU A 315 3.57 3.94 -11.62
CA LEU A 315 2.44 3.14 -12.12
C LEU A 315 1.10 3.87 -11.97
N TYR A 316 0.88 4.55 -10.84
CA TYR A 316 -0.31 5.38 -10.63
C TYR A 316 -0.36 6.55 -11.63
N GLU A 317 0.72 7.32 -11.75
CA GLU A 317 0.79 8.47 -12.67
C GLU A 317 0.62 8.10 -14.14
N SER A 318 0.97 6.86 -14.50
CA SER A 318 0.77 6.29 -15.83
C SER A 318 -0.59 5.62 -15.99
N GLY A 319 -1.44 5.60 -14.95
CA GLY A 319 -2.79 5.06 -15.01
C GLY A 319 -2.88 3.53 -14.90
N HIS A 320 -1.84 2.84 -14.44
CA HIS A 320 -1.82 1.37 -14.36
C HIS A 320 -2.36 0.82 -13.05
N ILE A 321 -2.30 1.58 -11.98
CA ILE A 321 -2.85 1.19 -10.66
C ILE A 321 -3.64 2.33 -10.04
N THR A 322 -4.49 1.99 -9.07
CA THR A 322 -5.15 2.96 -8.19
C THR A 322 -4.15 3.67 -7.28
N TYR A 323 -4.58 4.74 -6.61
CA TYR A 323 -3.74 5.54 -5.73
C TYR A 323 -3.09 4.70 -4.63
N MET A 324 -1.75 4.77 -4.53
CA MET A 324 -0.94 3.86 -3.73
C MET A 324 -0.79 4.24 -2.25
N ARG A 325 -1.24 5.42 -1.83
CA ARG A 325 -1.22 5.82 -0.41
C ARG A 325 -2.58 5.61 0.21
N THR A 326 -2.87 4.37 0.58
CA THR A 326 -4.15 3.95 1.16
C THR A 326 -3.96 2.90 2.25
N ASP A 327 -4.78 2.94 3.26
CA ASP A 327 -4.92 1.90 4.28
C ASP A 327 -6.24 1.10 4.11
N SER A 328 -7.01 1.42 3.08
CA SER A 328 -8.24 0.73 2.73
C SER A 328 -7.98 -0.57 1.97
N THR A 329 -8.78 -1.58 2.26
CA THR A 329 -8.87 -2.85 1.50
C THR A 329 -10.14 -2.93 0.65
N ASN A 330 -10.93 -1.84 0.60
CA ASN A 330 -12.18 -1.81 -0.13
C ASN A 330 -11.92 -1.64 -1.63
N LEU A 331 -12.78 -2.25 -2.43
CA LEU A 331 -12.83 -2.06 -3.87
C LEU A 331 -14.12 -1.31 -4.22
N SER A 332 -14.08 -0.44 -5.22
CA SER A 332 -15.29 0.18 -5.76
C SER A 332 -16.20 -0.90 -6.36
N THR A 333 -17.50 -0.67 -6.34
CA THR A 333 -18.46 -1.62 -6.90
C THR A 333 -18.17 -1.92 -8.38
N VAL A 334 -17.78 -0.91 -9.14
CA VAL A 334 -17.43 -1.07 -10.57
C VAL A 334 -16.21 -1.98 -10.71
N ALA A 335 -15.14 -1.73 -9.94
CA ALA A 335 -13.94 -2.55 -9.96
C ALA A 335 -14.22 -3.99 -9.53
N GLN A 336 -15.00 -4.18 -8.48
CA GLN A 336 -15.37 -5.51 -8.00
C GLN A 336 -16.13 -6.31 -9.07
N ASN A 337 -17.13 -5.70 -9.71
CA ASN A 337 -17.89 -6.34 -10.79
C ASN A 337 -17.00 -6.72 -11.98
N ASN A 338 -16.10 -5.83 -12.39
CA ASN A 338 -15.16 -6.09 -13.48
C ASN A 338 -14.22 -7.27 -13.13
N ILE A 339 -13.70 -7.31 -11.90
CA ILE A 339 -12.83 -8.41 -11.41
C ILE A 339 -13.58 -9.73 -11.43
N LEU A 340 -14.80 -9.77 -10.87
CA LEU A 340 -15.61 -11.00 -10.81
C LEU A 340 -15.95 -11.51 -12.21
N SER A 341 -16.37 -10.62 -13.11
CA SER A 341 -16.64 -10.97 -14.51
C SER A 341 -15.42 -11.50 -15.25
N TYR A 342 -14.23 -10.92 -14.99
CA TYR A 342 -12.99 -11.41 -15.58
C TYR A 342 -12.62 -12.80 -15.05
N ILE A 343 -12.80 -13.04 -13.74
CA ILE A 343 -12.55 -14.36 -13.11
C ILE A 343 -13.48 -15.40 -13.70
N GLU A 344 -14.78 -15.10 -13.78
CA GLU A 344 -15.78 -15.99 -14.36
C GLU A 344 -15.42 -16.39 -15.78
N LYS A 345 -15.09 -15.41 -16.61
CA LYS A 345 -14.74 -15.64 -18.03
C LYS A 345 -13.47 -16.46 -18.22
N LYS A 346 -12.46 -16.25 -17.34
CA LYS A 346 -11.12 -16.85 -17.53
C LYS A 346 -10.96 -18.19 -16.80
N TYR A 347 -11.56 -18.36 -15.65
CA TYR A 347 -11.34 -19.49 -14.76
C TYR A 347 -12.60 -20.34 -14.51
N GLY A 348 -13.79 -19.80 -14.71
CA GLY A 348 -15.05 -20.48 -14.48
C GLY A 348 -15.83 -19.89 -13.29
N LYS A 349 -17.11 -20.20 -13.23
CA LYS A 349 -18.05 -19.66 -12.23
C LYS A 349 -17.72 -20.16 -10.81
N GLU A 350 -17.16 -21.34 -10.68
CA GLU A 350 -16.77 -21.95 -9.41
C GLU A 350 -15.67 -21.18 -8.67
N TYR A 351 -14.91 -20.32 -9.38
CA TYR A 351 -13.88 -19.47 -8.78
C TYR A 351 -14.39 -18.08 -8.40
N VAL A 352 -15.67 -17.78 -8.65
CA VAL A 352 -16.25 -16.46 -8.38
C VAL A 352 -16.76 -16.41 -6.95
N GLU A 353 -16.09 -15.65 -6.09
CA GLU A 353 -16.54 -15.37 -4.72
C GLU A 353 -16.32 -13.91 -4.38
N ALA A 354 -17.40 -13.15 -4.23
CA ALA A 354 -17.31 -11.77 -3.77
C ALA A 354 -16.98 -11.72 -2.28
N LYS A 355 -15.82 -11.13 -1.93
CA LYS A 355 -15.39 -10.97 -0.54
C LYS A 355 -15.26 -9.50 -0.17
N VAL A 356 -15.77 -9.15 1.00
CA VAL A 356 -15.59 -7.86 1.63
C VAL A 356 -14.62 -8.03 2.80
N TYR A 357 -13.53 -7.27 2.77
CA TYR A 357 -12.51 -7.30 3.81
C TYR A 357 -12.73 -6.12 4.76
N LYS A 358 -12.91 -6.41 6.04
CA LYS A 358 -13.06 -5.35 7.06
C LYS A 358 -11.71 -4.69 7.32
N THR A 359 -11.66 -3.37 7.18
CA THR A 359 -10.49 -2.58 7.57
C THR A 359 -10.40 -2.54 9.09
N LYS A 360 -9.24 -2.89 9.66
CA LYS A 360 -9.03 -2.89 11.13
C LYS A 360 -8.84 -1.49 11.72
N SER A 361 -8.52 -0.50 10.91
CA SER A 361 -8.27 0.87 11.35
C SER A 361 -9.58 1.64 11.53
N LYS A 362 -9.85 2.12 12.75
CA LYS A 362 -10.96 3.04 13.05
C LYS A 362 -10.81 4.40 12.37
N ASN A 363 -9.60 4.75 11.93
CA ASN A 363 -9.25 6.00 11.26
C ASN A 363 -8.95 5.78 9.77
N ALA A 364 -9.34 4.64 9.20
CA ALA A 364 -9.22 4.44 7.76
C ALA A 364 -9.93 5.58 7.05
N GLN A 365 -9.28 6.19 6.08
CA GLN A 365 -9.93 7.12 5.18
C GLN A 365 -10.89 6.29 4.32
N GLU A 366 -12.12 6.13 4.77
CA GLU A 366 -13.14 5.25 4.18
C GLU A 366 -13.44 5.56 2.70
N ALA A 367 -13.06 6.74 2.25
CA ALA A 367 -13.20 7.19 0.86
C ALA A 367 -12.12 6.64 -0.09
N HIS A 368 -11.07 5.97 0.41
CA HIS A 368 -9.99 5.45 -0.42
C HIS A 368 -10.25 4.01 -0.85
N GLU A 369 -9.93 3.71 -2.10
CA GLU A 369 -9.92 2.35 -2.64
C GLU A 369 -8.59 1.66 -2.31
N ALA A 370 -8.58 0.32 -2.32
CA ALA A 370 -7.35 -0.48 -2.23
C ALA A 370 -6.47 -0.29 -3.46
N ILE A 371 -5.19 -0.67 -3.34
CA ILE A 371 -4.26 -0.67 -4.48
C ILE A 371 -4.58 -1.89 -5.36
N ARG A 372 -4.95 -1.62 -6.62
CA ARG A 372 -5.24 -2.63 -7.64
C ARG A 372 -4.82 -2.16 -9.02
N PRO A 373 -4.66 -3.08 -9.99
CA PRO A 373 -4.58 -2.71 -11.40
C PRO A 373 -5.86 -2.00 -11.85
N THR A 374 -5.73 -1.01 -12.73
CA THR A 374 -6.86 -0.32 -13.35
C THR A 374 -7.43 -1.15 -14.51
N HIS A 375 -6.57 -1.89 -15.21
CA HIS A 375 -6.89 -2.81 -16.31
C HIS A 375 -6.54 -4.23 -15.91
N ILE A 376 -7.55 -5.04 -15.63
CA ILE A 376 -7.39 -6.40 -15.06
C ILE A 376 -6.82 -7.37 -16.08
N GLU A 377 -7.08 -7.13 -17.36
CA GLU A 377 -6.59 -7.93 -18.48
C GLU A 377 -5.09 -7.82 -18.72
N ASN A 378 -4.45 -6.74 -18.24
CA ASN A 378 -3.03 -6.52 -18.43
C ASN A 378 -2.22 -7.33 -17.39
N LEU A 379 -1.48 -8.33 -17.85
CA LEU A 379 -0.63 -9.16 -16.98
C LEU A 379 0.65 -8.44 -16.55
N SER A 380 1.06 -7.43 -17.30
CA SER A 380 2.24 -6.61 -17.02
C SER A 380 1.95 -5.15 -17.41
N ALA A 381 2.66 -4.22 -16.79
CA ALA A 381 2.58 -2.81 -17.07
C ALA A 381 3.96 -2.17 -16.95
N GLY A 382 4.25 -1.21 -17.83
CA GLY A 382 5.54 -0.53 -17.91
C GLY A 382 6.39 -1.02 -19.09
N THR A 383 7.60 -0.45 -19.20
CA THR A 383 8.62 -0.87 -20.17
C THR A 383 9.54 -1.89 -19.52
N GLU A 384 10.19 -2.74 -20.30
CA GLU A 384 11.15 -3.77 -19.85
C GLU A 384 12.48 -3.20 -19.30
N GLU A 385 12.55 -1.90 -19.00
CA GLU A 385 13.72 -1.25 -18.40
C GLU A 385 13.68 -1.21 -16.87
#